data_824b7abd12736bce64371c6988f31de7
#
_entry.id   824b7abd12736bce64371c6988f31de7
#
_cell.length_a   1.000
_cell.length_b   1.000
_cell.length_c   1.000
_cell.angle_alpha   90.00
_cell.angle_beta   90.00
_cell.angle_gamma   90.00
#
_symmetry.space_group_name_H-M   'P 1'
#
loop_
_entity.id
_entity.type
_entity.pdbx_description
1 polymer ?
#
loop_
_entity_poly.entity_id
_entity_poly.type
_entity_poly.pdbx_seq_one_letter_code
_entity_poly.pdbx_strand_id
1 'polypeptide(L)'
;MYHIVFVPKYRRRVLQRELVRQLTHLFYECCKVNRWYIHELAIMPDHVHMLLQLRPNVPLPQAVQYLKGGTSKIIRKEFPELEEFLWGDSLWADGYFAETVGRANETAMRQYIKSQWAEEAKTSHGL
;
A
#
# COMPACT_ATOMS: atom_id res chain seq x y z
N MET A 1 10.58 -10.48 7.05
CA MET A 1 9.45 -9.54 7.03
C MET A 1 9.95 -8.15 6.62
N TYR A 2 9.15 -7.43 5.85
CA TYR A 2 9.54 -6.12 5.31
C TYR A 2 8.48 -5.09 5.62
N HIS A 3 8.93 -3.91 6.07
CA HIS A 3 8.08 -2.73 6.08
C HIS A 3 8.32 -1.99 4.76
N ILE A 4 7.27 -1.86 3.95
CA ILE A 4 7.36 -1.17 2.66
C ILE A 4 6.42 0.03 2.65
N VAL A 5 6.87 1.08 1.96
CA VAL A 5 6.09 2.32 1.78
C VAL A 5 6.15 2.70 0.32
N PHE A 6 5.01 2.97 -0.28
CA PHE A 6 4.97 3.48 -1.65
C PHE A 6 3.84 4.50 -1.79
N VAL A 7 3.93 5.32 -2.83
CA VAL A 7 3.06 6.50 -2.97
C VAL A 7 2.41 6.52 -4.34
N PRO A 8 1.22 7.12 -4.45
CA PRO A 8 0.62 7.38 -5.76
C PRO A 8 1.46 8.32 -6.61
N LYS A 9 1.27 8.26 -7.91
CA LYS A 9 1.95 9.13 -8.88
C LYS A 9 1.74 10.59 -8.48
N TYR A 10 2.80 11.36 -8.53
CA TYR A 10 2.82 12.77 -8.10
C TYR A 10 2.43 12.96 -6.63
N ARG A 11 2.43 11.89 -5.85
CA ARG A 11 2.01 11.88 -4.44
C ARG A 11 0.63 12.53 -4.23
N ARG A 12 -0.28 12.31 -5.18
CA ARG A 12 -1.65 12.82 -5.08
C ARG A 12 -2.43 12.13 -3.97
N ARG A 13 -3.29 12.89 -3.30
CA ARG A 13 -4.11 12.35 -2.20
C ARG A 13 -5.36 11.68 -2.75
N VAL A 14 -5.18 10.65 -3.57
CA VAL A 14 -6.28 9.95 -4.25
C VAL A 14 -6.74 8.70 -3.54
N LEU A 15 -5.99 8.23 -2.54
CA LEU A 15 -6.31 6.99 -1.82
C LEU A 15 -7.33 7.28 -0.72
N GLN A 16 -8.60 7.37 -1.10
CA GLN A 16 -9.67 7.76 -0.18
C GLN A 16 -10.95 6.96 -0.46
N ARG A 17 -11.78 6.82 0.58
CA ARG A 17 -13.14 6.30 0.49
C ARG A 17 -13.21 4.91 -0.16
N GLU A 18 -14.05 4.74 -1.17
CA GLU A 18 -14.26 3.44 -1.82
C GLU A 18 -12.99 2.90 -2.48
N LEU A 19 -12.13 3.79 -2.97
CA LEU A 19 -10.86 3.37 -3.56
C LEU A 19 -9.99 2.66 -2.52
N VAL A 20 -9.93 3.15 -1.28
CA VAL A 20 -9.19 2.49 -0.20
C VAL A 20 -9.76 1.10 0.07
N ARG A 21 -11.07 0.96 0.07
CA ARG A 21 -11.73 -0.32 0.32
C ARG A 21 -11.35 -1.34 -0.75
N GLN A 22 -11.44 -0.94 -2.01
CA GLN A 22 -11.09 -1.80 -3.13
C GLN A 22 -9.61 -2.12 -3.16
N LEU A 23 -8.76 -1.13 -2.89
CA LEU A 23 -7.32 -1.32 -2.85
C LEU A 23 -6.92 -2.29 -1.75
N THR A 24 -7.52 -2.18 -0.57
CA THR A 24 -7.30 -3.12 0.53
C THR A 24 -7.62 -4.55 0.09
N HIS A 25 -8.78 -4.74 -0.53
CA HIS A 25 -9.19 -6.04 -1.04
C HIS A 25 -8.18 -6.59 -2.05
N LEU A 26 -7.74 -5.76 -2.98
CA LEU A 26 -6.79 -6.19 -4.02
C LEU A 26 -5.43 -6.56 -3.45
N PHE A 27 -4.94 -5.83 -2.45
CA PHE A 27 -3.67 -6.18 -1.80
C PHE A 27 -3.76 -7.55 -1.13
N TYR A 28 -4.83 -7.80 -0.38
CA TYR A 28 -5.00 -9.09 0.28
C TYR A 28 -5.18 -10.23 -0.72
N GLU A 29 -5.92 -10.01 -1.80
CA GLU A 29 -6.08 -11.03 -2.84
C GLU A 29 -4.76 -11.35 -3.53
N CYS A 30 -3.97 -10.35 -3.87
CA CYS A 30 -2.66 -10.54 -4.48
C CYS A 30 -1.76 -11.37 -3.57
N CYS A 31 -1.73 -11.04 -2.29
CA CYS A 31 -0.90 -11.76 -1.33
C CYS A 31 -1.39 -13.19 -1.12
N LYS A 32 -2.70 -13.40 -1.07
CA LYS A 32 -3.29 -14.73 -0.92
C LYS A 32 -2.89 -15.65 -2.09
N VAL A 33 -3.02 -15.15 -3.30
CA VAL A 33 -2.69 -15.92 -4.51
C VAL A 33 -1.21 -16.30 -4.52
N ASN A 34 -0.35 -15.40 -4.10
CA ASN A 34 1.10 -15.61 -4.11
C ASN A 34 1.64 -16.27 -2.83
N ARG A 35 0.77 -16.54 -1.86
CA ARG A 35 1.14 -17.11 -0.55
C ARG A 35 2.07 -16.19 0.23
N TRP A 36 1.84 -14.90 0.13
CA TRP A 36 2.48 -13.88 0.97
C TRP A 36 1.51 -13.48 2.06
N TYR A 37 2.02 -12.91 3.13
CA TYR A 37 1.18 -12.57 4.27
C TYR A 37 1.34 -11.10 4.64
N ILE A 38 0.22 -10.38 4.74
CA ILE A 38 0.19 -9.00 5.21
C ILE A 38 -0.09 -9.03 6.71
N HIS A 39 0.89 -8.59 7.50
CA HIS A 39 0.74 -8.50 8.95
C HIS A 39 0.03 -7.23 9.39
N GLU A 40 0.29 -6.13 8.72
CA GLU A 40 -0.36 -4.85 8.95
C GLU A 40 -0.42 -4.07 7.65
N LEU A 41 -1.47 -3.28 7.50
CA LEU A 41 -1.67 -2.44 6.31
C LEU A 41 -2.30 -1.13 6.76
N ALA A 42 -1.74 -0.01 6.32
CA ALA A 42 -2.33 1.31 6.50
C ALA A 42 -2.28 2.05 5.17
N ILE A 43 -3.44 2.47 4.69
CA ILE A 43 -3.55 3.22 3.44
C ILE A 43 -3.95 4.64 3.81
N MET A 44 -2.98 5.55 3.68
CA MET A 44 -3.20 6.98 3.89
C MET A 44 -3.57 7.62 2.55
N PRO A 45 -4.11 8.83 2.53
CA PRO A 45 -4.53 9.44 1.26
C PRO A 45 -3.42 9.52 0.20
N ASP A 46 -2.17 9.68 0.58
CA ASP A 46 -1.04 9.84 -0.34
C ASP A 46 0.08 8.82 -0.15
N HIS A 47 -0.14 7.76 0.62
CA HIS A 47 0.88 6.72 0.78
C HIS A 47 0.30 5.45 1.40
N VAL A 48 1.04 4.36 1.22
CA VAL A 48 0.69 3.05 1.77
C VAL A 48 1.84 2.58 2.66
N HIS A 49 1.52 2.10 3.87
CA HIS A 49 2.42 1.35 4.73
C HIS A 49 1.97 -0.11 4.75
N MET A 50 2.88 -1.03 4.54
CA MET A 50 2.57 -2.46 4.58
C MET A 50 3.68 -3.22 5.29
N LEU A 51 3.31 -4.08 6.24
CA LEU A 51 4.23 -5.04 6.85
C LEU A 51 3.99 -6.39 6.18
N LEU A 52 4.92 -6.79 5.33
CA LEU A 52 4.75 -7.92 4.41
C LEU A 52 5.74 -9.03 4.71
N GLN A 53 5.23 -10.26 4.76
CA GLN A 53 6.05 -11.45 4.86
C GLN A 53 6.03 -12.19 3.52
N LEU A 54 7.21 -12.42 2.97
CA LEU A 54 7.38 -13.17 1.73
C LEU A 54 7.96 -14.54 2.01
N ARG A 55 7.77 -15.47 1.08
CA ARG A 55 8.49 -16.74 1.10
C ARG A 55 9.97 -16.47 0.83
N PRO A 56 10.87 -17.31 1.37
CA PRO A 56 12.32 -17.02 1.32
C PRO A 56 12.90 -16.83 -0.08
N ASN A 57 12.29 -17.46 -1.09
CA ASN A 57 12.82 -17.43 -2.45
C ASN A 57 12.20 -16.33 -3.33
N VAL A 58 11.42 -15.41 -2.74
CA VAL A 58 10.75 -14.34 -3.49
C VAL A 58 11.53 -13.05 -3.32
N PRO A 59 12.08 -12.48 -4.41
CA PRO A 59 12.74 -11.17 -4.33
C PRO A 59 11.74 -10.07 -4.01
N LEU A 60 12.08 -9.18 -3.07
CA LEU A 60 11.21 -8.08 -2.70
C LEU A 60 10.80 -7.18 -3.88
N PRO A 61 11.72 -6.80 -4.79
CA PRO A 61 11.33 -5.97 -5.93
C PRO A 61 10.24 -6.60 -6.79
N GLN A 62 10.29 -7.93 -6.98
CA GLN A 62 9.27 -8.65 -7.74
C GLN A 62 7.91 -8.58 -7.03
N ALA A 63 7.89 -8.78 -5.72
CA ALA A 63 6.65 -8.72 -4.95
C ALA A 63 6.03 -7.32 -5.02
N VAL A 64 6.84 -6.27 -4.86
CA VAL A 64 6.35 -4.88 -4.96
C VAL A 64 5.81 -4.61 -6.35
N GLN A 65 6.47 -5.09 -7.39
CA GLN A 65 6.01 -4.92 -8.76
C GLN A 65 4.64 -5.57 -8.99
N TYR A 66 4.43 -6.76 -8.44
CA TYR A 66 3.13 -7.44 -8.53
C TYR A 66 2.04 -6.66 -7.78
N LEU A 67 2.34 -6.19 -6.58
CA LEU A 67 1.38 -5.40 -5.79
C LEU A 67 1.00 -4.11 -6.51
N LYS A 68 1.98 -3.40 -7.03
CA LYS A 68 1.74 -2.13 -7.72
C LYS A 68 1.05 -2.33 -9.07
N GLY A 69 1.56 -3.25 -9.89
CA GLY A 69 1.02 -3.49 -11.22
C GLY A 69 -0.38 -4.06 -11.20
N GLY A 70 -0.62 -5.04 -10.34
CA GLY A 70 -1.93 -5.67 -10.22
C GLY A 70 -3.00 -4.70 -9.75
N THR A 71 -2.68 -3.84 -8.79
CA THR A 71 -3.64 -2.87 -8.26
C THR A 71 -3.86 -1.70 -9.22
N SER A 72 -2.79 -1.19 -9.82
CA SER A 72 -2.87 -0.02 -10.71
C SER A 72 -3.87 -0.24 -11.84
N LYS A 73 -3.76 -1.37 -12.53
CA LYS A 73 -4.61 -1.67 -13.67
C LYS A 73 -6.09 -1.71 -13.30
N ILE A 74 -6.41 -2.38 -12.19
CA ILE A 74 -7.80 -2.57 -11.77
C ILE A 74 -8.38 -1.27 -11.20
N ILE A 75 -7.63 -0.58 -10.35
CA ILE A 75 -8.08 0.68 -9.75
C ILE A 75 -8.35 1.74 -10.81
N ARG A 76 -7.47 1.88 -11.79
CA ARG A 76 -7.66 2.85 -12.87
C ARG A 76 -8.90 2.55 -13.71
N LYS A 77 -9.19 1.28 -13.92
CA LYS A 77 -10.38 0.85 -14.66
C LYS A 77 -11.66 1.14 -13.88
N GLU A 78 -11.65 0.89 -12.57
CA GLU A 78 -12.83 1.07 -11.72
C GLU A 78 -13.07 2.52 -11.31
N PHE A 79 -12.02 3.34 -11.31
CA PHE A 79 -12.08 4.75 -10.90
C PHE A 79 -11.56 5.64 -12.02
N PRO A 80 -12.31 5.75 -13.14
CA PRO A 80 -11.84 6.49 -14.31
C PRO A 80 -11.60 7.97 -14.07
N GLU A 81 -12.16 8.55 -13.01
CA GLU A 81 -11.90 9.93 -12.62
C GLU A 81 -10.44 10.20 -12.25
N LEU A 82 -9.66 9.14 -11.98
CA LEU A 82 -8.23 9.30 -11.69
C LEU A 82 -7.43 9.80 -12.89
N GLU A 83 -7.95 9.64 -14.11
CA GLU A 83 -7.23 10.10 -15.31
C GLU A 83 -6.96 11.60 -15.30
N GLU A 84 -7.77 12.39 -14.60
CA GLU A 84 -7.52 13.81 -14.42
C GLU A 84 -6.18 14.10 -13.75
N PHE A 85 -5.73 13.17 -12.90
CA PHE A 85 -4.50 13.31 -12.12
C PHE A 85 -3.34 12.53 -12.70
N LEU A 86 -3.63 11.45 -13.43
CA LEU A 86 -2.60 10.50 -13.86
C LEU A 86 -2.15 10.71 -15.31
N TRP A 87 -3.00 11.29 -16.15
CA TRP A 87 -2.70 11.58 -17.55
C TRP A 87 -2.11 10.38 -18.30
N GLY A 88 -2.70 9.20 -18.08
CA GLY A 88 -2.24 7.97 -18.71
C GLY A 88 -1.10 7.25 -17.99
N ASP A 89 -0.55 7.85 -16.93
CA ASP A 89 0.48 7.21 -16.12
C ASP A 89 -0.12 6.14 -15.20
N SER A 90 0.74 5.30 -14.63
CA SER A 90 0.31 4.32 -13.65
C SER A 90 -0.19 5.00 -12.37
N LEU A 91 -0.95 4.26 -11.56
CA LEU A 91 -1.42 4.76 -10.26
C LEU A 91 -0.27 5.13 -9.34
N TRP A 92 0.81 4.33 -9.36
CA TRP A 92 1.91 4.45 -8.40
C TRP A 92 3.11 5.17 -8.98
N ALA A 93 3.77 5.96 -8.14
CA ALA A 93 5.08 6.52 -8.47
C ALA A 93 6.11 5.41 -8.57
N ASP A 94 7.19 5.65 -9.30
CA ASP A 94 8.31 4.73 -9.37
C ASP A 94 8.99 4.64 -8.00
N GLY A 95 9.54 3.46 -7.72
CA GLY A 95 10.28 3.25 -6.48
C GLY A 95 9.41 2.97 -5.28
N TYR A 96 10.06 2.72 -4.17
CA TYR A 96 9.44 2.45 -2.88
C TYR A 96 10.50 2.48 -1.80
N PHE A 97 10.08 2.71 -0.56
CA PHE A 97 10.93 2.53 0.61
C PHE A 97 10.73 1.12 1.14
N ALA A 98 11.80 0.49 1.62
CA ALA A 98 11.70 -0.82 2.26
C ALA A 98 12.78 -0.97 3.32
N GLU A 99 12.41 -1.63 4.42
CA GLU A 99 13.35 -2.02 5.45
C GLU A 99 12.98 -3.41 5.97
N THR A 100 14.00 -4.16 6.37
CA THR A 100 13.80 -5.48 6.97
C THR A 100 13.33 -5.32 8.41
N VAL A 101 12.37 -6.16 8.82
CA VAL A 101 11.83 -6.15 10.19
C VAL A 101 12.05 -7.53 10.78
N GLY A 102 12.86 -7.60 11.84
CA GLY A 102 13.11 -8.82 12.57
C GLY A 102 12.13 -9.00 13.72
N ARG A 103 12.19 -10.16 14.40
CA ARG A 103 11.30 -10.49 15.51
C ARG A 103 11.34 -9.44 16.63
N ALA A 104 12.53 -8.91 16.91
CA ALA A 104 12.71 -7.94 18.00
C ALA A 104 11.93 -6.63 17.75
N ASN A 105 11.67 -6.30 16.48
CA ASN A 105 11.06 -5.03 16.08
C ASN A 105 9.64 -5.19 15.56
N GLU A 106 9.14 -6.41 15.42
CA GLU A 106 7.84 -6.67 14.81
C GLU A 106 6.69 -5.97 15.54
N THR A 107 6.63 -6.11 16.87
CA THR A 107 5.56 -5.52 17.66
C THR A 107 5.57 -4.00 17.54
N ALA A 108 6.74 -3.39 17.64
CA ALA A 108 6.87 -1.93 17.51
C ALA A 108 6.44 -1.47 16.11
N MET A 109 6.82 -2.21 15.08
CA MET A 109 6.44 -1.86 13.71
C MET A 109 4.94 -1.99 13.48
N ARG A 110 4.31 -3.03 14.02
CA ARG A 110 2.85 -3.20 13.94
C ARG A 110 2.13 -2.01 14.58
N GLN A 111 2.58 -1.59 15.76
CA GLN A 111 2.00 -0.44 16.46
C GLN A 111 2.19 0.85 15.66
N TYR A 112 3.37 1.03 15.08
CA TYR A 112 3.65 2.21 14.26
C TYR A 112 2.67 2.30 13.08
N ILE A 113 2.49 1.20 12.34
CA ILE A 113 1.59 1.18 11.17
C ILE A 113 0.14 1.42 11.60
N LYS A 114 -0.30 0.79 12.69
CA LYS A 114 -1.64 1.02 13.22
C LYS A 114 -1.86 2.49 13.60
N SER A 115 -0.82 3.15 14.13
CA SER A 115 -0.92 4.55 14.53
C SER A 115 -1.17 5.50 13.34
N GLN A 116 -0.79 5.09 12.13
CA GLN A 116 -1.05 5.91 10.94
C GLN A 116 -2.55 6.11 10.72
N TRP A 117 -3.35 5.05 10.90
CA TRP A 117 -4.82 5.16 10.82
C TRP A 117 -5.36 6.14 11.86
N ALA A 118 -4.88 6.05 13.09
CA ALA A 118 -5.33 6.92 14.18
C ALA A 118 -4.98 8.39 13.91
N GLU A 119 -3.79 8.65 13.40
CA GLU A 119 -3.35 10.01 13.05
C GLU A 119 -4.20 10.60 11.94
N GLU A 120 -4.49 9.81 10.89
CA GLU A 120 -5.33 10.27 9.79
C GLU A 120 -6.75 10.57 10.28
N ALA A 121 -7.31 9.72 11.15
CA ALA A 121 -8.64 9.94 11.72
C ALA A 121 -8.70 11.25 12.52
N LYS A 122 -7.66 11.54 13.32
CA LYS A 122 -7.56 12.78 14.09
C LYS A 122 -7.50 14.00 13.16
N THR A 123 -6.68 13.92 12.12
CA THR A 123 -6.54 14.99 11.14
C THR A 123 -7.86 15.29 10.45
N SER A 124 -8.58 14.23 10.04
CA SER A 124 -9.88 14.37 9.39
C SER A 124 -10.91 15.02 10.31
N HIS A 125 -10.88 14.70 11.61
CA HIS A 125 -11.81 15.27 12.57
C HIS A 125 -11.42 16.68 13.00
N GLY A 126 -10.15 17.05 12.84
CA GLY A 126 -9.64 18.36 13.18
C GLY A 126 -9.96 19.44 12.15
N LEU A 127 -10.53 19.02 11.04
CA LEU A 127 -10.91 19.95 10.00
C LEU A 127 -12.36 20.43 10.21
#